data_680fcc251e3ecfc66ae3799d93cf48fa
#
_entry.id   680fcc251e3ecfc66ae3799d93cf48fa
#
_cell.length_a   1.000
_cell.length_b   1.000
_cell.length_c   1.000
_cell.angle_alpha   90.00
_cell.angle_beta   90.00
_cell.angle_gamma   90.00
#
_symmetry.space_group_name_H-M   'P 1'
#
loop_
_entity.id
_entity.type
_entity.pdbx_description
1 polymer ?
#
loop_
_entity_poly.entity_id
_entity_poly.type
_entity_poly.pdbx_seq_one_letter_code
_entity_poly.pdbx_strand_id
1 'polypeptide(L)'
;GPVLTVIPYDTTEEAIAIANDSIYGLAAAIWTSNLSKAHLAAKALRVGSMWVNQYDGGDMTAPFGGFKQSGNGRDKSLHAFDKYTELKATWIKL
;
A
#
# COMPACT_ATOMS: atom_id res chain seq x y z
N GLY A 1 -19.14 8.51 2.20
CA GLY A 1 -19.73 9.27 3.29
C GLY A 1 -19.18 8.87 4.65
N PRO A 2 -19.68 9.40 5.76
CA PRO A 2 -19.18 9.13 7.11
C PRO A 2 -19.69 7.78 7.65
N VAL A 3 -19.34 6.69 6.99
CA VAL A 3 -19.73 5.33 7.37
C VAL A 3 -18.47 4.51 7.63
N LEU A 4 -18.41 3.88 8.80
CA LEU A 4 -17.37 2.96 9.18
C LEU A 4 -17.95 1.56 9.34
N THR A 5 -17.40 0.59 8.63
CA THR A 5 -17.73 -0.83 8.82
C THR A 5 -16.77 -1.43 9.84
N VAL A 6 -17.33 -2.11 10.84
CA VAL A 6 -16.57 -2.83 11.88
C VAL A 6 -16.77 -4.32 11.71
N ILE A 7 -15.69 -5.06 11.56
CA ILE A 7 -15.71 -6.52 11.36
C ILE A 7 -14.87 -7.15 12.47
N PRO A 8 -15.48 -7.99 13.34
CA PRO A 8 -14.72 -8.73 14.34
C PRO A 8 -13.91 -9.86 13.69
N TYR A 9 -12.82 -10.26 14.33
CA TYR A 9 -11.98 -11.38 13.94
C TYR A 9 -11.41 -12.08 15.18
N ASP A 10 -11.06 -13.35 15.06
CA ASP A 10 -10.52 -14.15 16.16
C ASP A 10 -8.99 -14.30 16.07
N THR A 11 -8.43 -14.34 14.86
CA THR A 11 -7.00 -14.54 14.64
C THR A 11 -6.38 -13.44 13.73
N THR A 12 -5.08 -13.25 13.85
CA THR A 12 -4.35 -12.31 12.99
C THR A 12 -4.44 -12.71 11.51
N GLU A 13 -4.40 -13.99 11.23
CA GLU A 13 -4.51 -14.57 9.90
C GLU A 13 -5.88 -14.27 9.28
N GLU A 14 -6.93 -14.41 10.06
CA GLU A 14 -8.29 -14.05 9.64
C GLU A 14 -8.41 -12.55 9.36
N ALA A 15 -7.89 -11.70 10.23
CA ALA A 15 -7.88 -10.25 10.01
C ALA A 15 -7.19 -9.87 8.70
N ILE A 16 -6.04 -10.48 8.40
CA ILE A 16 -5.30 -10.27 7.15
C ILE A 16 -6.12 -10.76 5.94
N ALA A 17 -6.77 -11.92 6.06
CA ALA A 17 -7.60 -12.46 4.99
C ALA A 17 -8.80 -11.53 4.69
N ILE A 18 -9.53 -11.09 5.72
CA ILE A 18 -10.64 -10.13 5.60
C ILE A 18 -10.16 -8.81 4.97
N ALA A 19 -9.04 -8.26 5.45
CA ALA A 19 -8.51 -7.00 4.92
C ALA A 19 -8.05 -7.11 3.44
N ASN A 20 -7.58 -8.28 3.03
CA ASN A 20 -7.20 -8.55 1.65
C ASN A 20 -8.37 -8.93 0.74
N ASP A 21 -9.52 -9.31 1.29
CA ASP A 21 -10.74 -9.62 0.55
C ASP A 21 -11.45 -8.35 0.09
N SER A 22 -10.76 -7.60 -0.77
CA SER A 22 -11.23 -6.35 -1.37
C SER A 22 -10.61 -6.20 -2.75
N ILE A 23 -11.35 -5.59 -3.66
CA ILE A 23 -10.83 -5.19 -4.98
C ILE A 23 -9.88 -4.00 -4.89
N TYR A 24 -9.79 -3.34 -3.75
CA TYR A 24 -8.93 -2.19 -3.50
C TYR A 24 -7.71 -2.55 -2.66
N GLY A 25 -6.69 -1.71 -2.72
CA GLY A 25 -5.46 -1.87 -1.96
C GLY A 25 -4.67 -0.57 -1.88
N LEU A 26 -5.29 0.52 -1.40
CA LEU A 26 -4.60 1.80 -1.28
C LEU A 26 -3.73 1.84 -0.03
N ALA A 27 -4.34 1.66 1.13
CA ALA A 27 -3.67 1.86 2.41
C ALA A 27 -4.25 0.97 3.50
N ALA A 28 -3.44 0.64 4.50
CA ALA A 28 -3.86 -0.01 5.74
C ALA A 28 -3.03 0.46 6.93
N ALA A 29 -3.56 0.26 8.11
CA ALA A 29 -2.84 0.50 9.35
C ALA A 29 -3.12 -0.61 10.35
N ILE A 30 -2.14 -0.89 11.22
CA ILE A 30 -2.27 -1.82 12.34
C ILE A 30 -1.82 -1.14 13.63
N TRP A 31 -2.53 -1.39 14.71
CA TRP A 31 -2.13 -0.98 16.05
C TRP A 31 -1.75 -2.22 16.84
N THR A 32 -0.49 -2.30 17.25
CA THR A 32 0.05 -3.43 18.01
C THR A 32 1.35 -3.05 18.72
N SER A 33 1.56 -3.59 19.91
CA SER A 33 2.85 -3.56 20.60
C SER A 33 3.76 -4.74 20.21
N ASN A 34 3.24 -5.72 19.45
CA ASN A 34 4.01 -6.89 19.03
C ASN A 34 4.69 -6.61 17.68
N LEU A 35 6.01 -6.45 17.71
CA LEU A 35 6.80 -6.14 16.53
C LEU A 35 6.70 -7.22 15.44
N SER A 36 6.67 -8.50 15.83
CA SER A 36 6.54 -9.60 14.85
C SER A 36 5.20 -9.55 14.13
N LYS A 37 4.10 -9.23 14.84
CA LYS A 37 2.79 -9.02 14.20
C LYS A 37 2.79 -7.82 13.26
N ALA A 38 3.46 -6.74 13.63
CA ALA A 38 3.59 -5.55 12.78
C ALA A 38 4.26 -5.89 11.45
N HIS A 39 5.39 -6.58 11.49
CA HIS A 39 6.11 -7.00 10.28
C HIS A 39 5.33 -8.02 9.45
N LEU A 40 4.66 -8.98 10.09
CA LEU A 40 3.83 -9.97 9.41
C LEU A 40 2.70 -9.28 8.64
N ALA A 41 1.97 -8.38 9.30
CA ALA A 41 0.87 -7.64 8.68
C ALA A 41 1.37 -6.75 7.53
N ALA A 42 2.48 -6.03 7.74
CA ALA A 42 3.07 -5.18 6.71
C ALA A 42 3.45 -5.96 5.45
N LYS A 43 3.94 -7.20 5.60
CA LYS A 43 4.29 -8.08 4.49
C LYS A 43 3.06 -8.72 3.82
N ALA A 44 2.05 -9.06 4.60
CA ALA A 44 0.91 -9.86 4.13
C ALA A 44 -0.23 -9.03 3.55
N LEU A 45 -0.40 -7.78 3.99
CA LEU A 45 -1.44 -6.89 3.48
C LEU A 45 -1.10 -6.36 2.09
N ARG A 46 -2.03 -6.51 1.16
CA ARG A 46 -1.88 -6.13 -0.25
C ARG A 46 -2.31 -4.66 -0.46
N VAL A 47 -1.51 -3.75 0.08
CA VAL A 47 -1.75 -2.30 0.01
C VAL A 47 -0.49 -1.56 -0.41
N GLY A 48 -0.66 -0.38 -0.99
CA GLY A 48 0.44 0.47 -1.42
C GLY A 48 1.11 1.24 -0.28
N SER A 49 0.36 1.55 0.79
CA SER A 49 0.87 2.21 1.98
C SER A 49 0.46 1.45 3.23
N MET A 50 1.41 1.24 4.13
CA MET A 50 1.16 0.53 5.39
C MET A 50 1.71 1.32 6.57
N TRP A 51 0.89 1.52 7.60
CA TRP A 51 1.28 2.19 8.83
C TRP A 51 1.18 1.25 10.03
N VAL A 52 2.03 1.49 10.99
CA VAL A 52 2.02 0.80 12.29
C VAL A 52 1.91 1.84 13.40
N ASN A 53 0.89 1.71 14.24
CA ASN A 53 0.59 2.59 15.39
C ASN A 53 0.41 4.08 15.00
N GLN A 54 0.08 4.33 13.76
CA GLN A 54 -0.27 5.65 13.22
C GLN A 54 -1.14 5.47 11.97
N TYR A 55 -1.67 6.56 11.47
CA TYR A 55 -2.37 6.62 10.19
C TYR A 55 -2.04 7.92 9.49
N ASP A 56 -1.89 7.87 8.16
CA ASP A 56 -1.60 9.02 7.31
C ASP A 56 -0.29 9.77 7.65
N GLY A 57 0.71 9.04 8.14
CA GLY A 57 2.07 9.55 8.30
C GLY A 57 2.93 9.29 7.05
N GLY A 58 3.91 10.15 6.82
CA GLY A 58 4.87 9.99 5.73
C GLY A 58 5.43 11.32 5.24
N ASP A 59 6.36 11.26 4.30
CA ASP A 59 6.95 12.44 3.67
C ASP A 59 7.07 12.28 2.14
N MET A 60 7.63 13.29 1.48
CA MET A 60 7.72 13.33 0.01
C MET A 60 8.73 12.33 -0.57
N THR A 61 9.59 11.75 0.25
CA THR A 61 10.59 10.75 -0.21
C THR A 61 10.03 9.35 -0.30
N ALA A 62 8.89 9.07 0.38
CA ALA A 62 8.20 7.79 0.34
C ALA A 62 7.17 7.76 -0.80
N PRO A 63 7.13 6.69 -1.61
CA PRO A 63 6.14 6.57 -2.68
C PRO A 63 4.73 6.38 -2.10
N PHE A 64 3.73 6.96 -2.76
CA PHE A 64 2.33 6.80 -2.43
C PHE A 64 1.54 6.31 -3.65
N GLY A 65 0.71 5.31 -3.46
CA GLY A 65 -0.15 4.77 -4.52
C GLY A 65 -0.73 3.42 -4.16
N GLY A 66 -1.72 2.97 -4.93
CA GLY A 66 -2.50 1.78 -4.65
C GLY A 66 -2.02 0.52 -5.36
N PHE A 67 -2.52 -0.61 -4.86
CA PHE A 67 -2.54 -1.89 -5.52
C PHE A 67 -3.96 -2.19 -6.00
N LYS A 68 -4.11 -3.23 -6.81
CA LYS A 68 -5.41 -3.70 -7.32
C LYS A 68 -6.18 -2.54 -8.01
N GLN A 69 -7.48 -2.43 -7.78
CA GLN A 69 -8.29 -1.37 -8.39
C GLN A 69 -8.14 0.02 -7.74
N SER A 70 -7.33 0.16 -6.71
CA SER A 70 -6.92 1.48 -6.23
C SER A 70 -5.98 2.20 -7.20
N GLY A 71 -5.57 1.53 -8.26
CA GLY A 71 -4.80 2.09 -9.35
C GLY A 71 -3.35 1.64 -9.37
N ASN A 72 -2.64 2.08 -10.39
CA ASN A 72 -1.23 1.84 -10.64
C ASN A 72 -0.47 3.18 -10.66
N GLY A 73 0.85 3.10 -10.75
CA GLY A 73 1.70 4.28 -10.62
C GLY A 73 1.93 4.68 -9.16
N ARG A 74 2.79 5.66 -8.97
CA ARG A 74 3.13 6.20 -7.64
C ARG A 74 3.23 7.71 -7.71
N ASP A 75 2.73 8.36 -6.68
CA ASP A 75 3.00 9.75 -6.38
C ASP A 75 4.15 9.82 -5.37
N LYS A 76 4.73 10.99 -5.21
CA LYS A 76 5.87 11.23 -4.31
C LYS A 76 7.09 10.36 -4.67
N SER A 77 8.21 10.58 -4.00
CA SER A 77 9.49 9.94 -4.29
C SER A 77 9.96 10.10 -5.75
N LEU A 78 11.09 9.53 -6.10
CA LEU A 78 11.58 9.49 -7.49
C LEU A 78 10.68 8.63 -8.39
N HIS A 79 9.92 7.69 -7.83
CA HIS A 79 8.97 6.88 -8.58
C HIS A 79 7.81 7.69 -9.21
N ALA A 80 7.56 8.91 -8.73
CA ALA A 80 6.56 9.78 -9.36
C ALA A 80 6.89 10.12 -10.81
N PHE A 81 8.17 10.12 -11.20
CA PHE A 81 8.60 10.41 -12.56
C PHE A 81 8.23 9.30 -13.56
N ASP A 82 8.13 8.06 -13.11
CA ASP A 82 7.89 6.90 -13.98
C ASP A 82 6.60 7.03 -14.80
N LYS A 83 5.58 7.70 -14.26
CA LYS A 83 4.30 7.91 -14.94
C LYS A 83 4.26 9.10 -15.91
N TYR A 84 5.31 9.92 -15.93
CA TYR A 84 5.46 11.07 -16.83
C TYR A 84 6.48 10.84 -17.93
N THR A 85 7.13 9.70 -17.94
CA THR A 85 8.22 9.37 -18.89
C THR A 85 7.95 8.02 -19.54
N GLU A 86 8.48 7.86 -20.74
CA GLU A 86 8.49 6.59 -21.47
C GLU A 86 9.91 6.27 -21.92
N LEU A 87 10.26 4.99 -21.91
CA LEU A 87 11.54 4.52 -22.40
C LEU A 87 11.46 4.28 -23.90
N LYS A 88 12.38 4.88 -24.67
CA LYS A 88 12.53 4.66 -26.11
C LYS A 88 13.95 4.26 -26.43
N ALA A 89 14.12 3.10 -27.05
CA ALA A 89 15.41 2.68 -27.58
C ALA A 89 15.55 3.13 -29.04
N THR A 90 16.73 3.68 -29.41
CA THR A 90 17.04 4.07 -30.78
C THR A 90 18.41 3.56 -31.16
N TRP A 91 18.52 2.85 -32.27
CA TRP A 91 19.78 2.40 -32.87
C TRP A 91 19.99 3.12 -34.20
N ILE A 92 21.15 3.73 -34.36
CA ILE A 92 21.55 4.42 -35.60
C ILE A 92 22.84 3.78 -36.09
N LYS A 93 22.78 3.23 -37.31
CA LYS A 93 23.98 2.78 -38.02
C LYS A 93 24.36 3.86 -39.03
N LEU A 94 25.57 4.40 -38.91
CA LEU A 94 26.17 5.35 -39.84
C LEU A 94 26.99 4.61 -40.90
#